data_ef9acc592723fe2217bcd860fef9e578
#
_entry.id   ef9acc592723fe2217bcd860fef9e578
#
_cell.length_a   1.000
_cell.length_b   1.000
_cell.length_c   1.000
_cell.angle_alpha   90.00
_cell.angle_beta   90.00
_cell.angle_gamma   90.00
#
_symmetry.space_group_name_H-M   'P 1'
#
loop_
_entity.id
_entity.type
_entity.pdbx_description
1 polymer ?
#
loop_
_entity_poly.entity_id
_entity_poly.type
_entity_poly.pdbx_seq_one_letter_code
_entity_poly.pdbx_strand_id
1 'polypeptide(L)'
;TVPRLLERVFEKIIKKGQQLTGFKKQLFFWSVKQAQSIPLGKPRTFTEESNLMVANQFVFSKWRDALGGNIKAIICGSAPLQEKYATIFTNAGVPVLEGYGLTECSPVVSVVPLRKQDFRAGCVGKLLQSVQAKIADDGEILIKGPNVMLGYYKNEEETKKSFDEDGWLLTGDIGEFTADGFLKITDRKKELFKTSGGKYVAPSPIENKLKESFFVENVALIGDGEKFVSALVLPNFEELQDWSNKKGISYLENAELIQNQLVKQLYQDIINDFNVNFGKVEQVKHMELLADEWSVENGLLTATMKLRRKLIKEKYSTLINSIYKKL
;
A
#
# COMPACT_ATOMS: atom_id res chain seq x y z
N THR A 1 10.47 -4.17 9.29
CA THR A 1 9.60 -3.01 9.53
C THR A 1 8.25 -3.19 8.87
N VAL A 2 7.33 -2.24 9.06
CA VAL A 2 6.01 -2.18 8.39
C VAL A 2 5.99 -1.01 7.40
N PRO A 3 5.17 -1.06 6.34
CA PRO A 3 5.10 -0.02 5.30
C PRO A 3 4.91 1.39 5.87
N ARG A 4 4.00 1.57 6.81
CA ARG A 4 3.69 2.89 7.40
C ARG A 4 4.91 3.61 8.01
N LEU A 5 5.88 2.88 8.54
CA LEU A 5 7.11 3.50 9.04
C LEU A 5 7.94 4.09 7.89
N LEU A 6 8.07 3.38 6.77
CA LEU A 6 8.78 3.89 5.58
C LEU A 6 8.08 5.11 4.98
N GLU A 7 6.76 5.09 4.93
CA GLU A 7 5.95 6.23 4.50
C GLU A 7 6.24 7.46 5.35
N ARG A 8 6.14 7.34 6.68
CA ARG A 8 6.42 8.45 7.61
C ARG A 8 7.87 8.95 7.55
N VAL A 9 8.82 8.04 7.36
CA VAL A 9 10.23 8.43 7.16
C VAL A 9 10.37 9.24 5.88
N PHE A 10 9.73 8.81 4.79
CA PHE A 10 9.75 9.54 3.52
C PHE A 10 9.08 10.92 3.64
N GLU A 11 7.90 11.00 4.27
CA GLU A 11 7.21 12.28 4.54
C GLU A 11 8.13 13.27 5.27
N LYS A 12 8.80 12.82 6.35
CA LYS A 12 9.77 13.64 7.08
C LYS A 12 10.95 14.10 6.22
N ILE A 13 11.42 13.24 5.31
CA ILE A 13 12.48 13.58 4.36
C ILE A 13 12.00 14.66 3.41
N ILE A 14 10.80 14.53 2.84
CA ILE A 14 10.21 15.52 1.94
C ILE A 14 9.99 16.86 2.64
N LYS A 15 9.44 16.88 3.87
CA LYS A 15 9.27 18.10 4.66
C LYS A 15 10.59 18.84 4.90
N LYS A 16 11.66 18.12 5.23
CA LYS A 16 13.00 18.71 5.31
C LYS A 16 13.46 19.28 3.96
N GLY A 17 13.18 18.60 2.86
CA GLY A 17 13.47 19.07 1.51
C GLY A 17 12.72 20.36 1.14
N GLN A 18 11.47 20.50 1.58
CA GLN A 18 10.65 21.69 1.35
C GLN A 18 11.23 22.94 2.05
N GLN A 19 11.89 22.77 3.20
CA GLN A 19 12.55 23.84 3.95
C GLN A 19 13.84 24.34 3.31
N LEU A 20 14.40 23.59 2.36
CA LEU A 20 15.58 24.02 1.61
C LEU A 20 15.24 25.18 0.67
N THR A 21 16.24 25.99 0.31
CA THR A 21 16.09 27.14 -0.59
C THR A 21 17.04 27.05 -1.79
N GLY A 22 16.71 27.79 -2.85
CA GLY A 22 17.56 27.93 -4.03
C GLY A 22 17.95 26.60 -4.68
N PHE A 23 19.20 26.51 -5.11
CA PHE A 23 19.74 25.35 -5.82
C PHE A 23 19.67 24.04 -5.00
N LYS A 24 19.85 24.13 -3.67
CA LYS A 24 19.77 22.95 -2.79
C LYS A 24 18.39 22.30 -2.84
N LYS A 25 17.33 23.11 -2.88
CA LYS A 25 15.95 22.62 -3.01
C LYS A 25 15.72 21.95 -4.35
N GLN A 26 16.16 22.58 -5.43
CA GLN A 26 16.02 22.02 -6.78
C GLN A 26 16.75 20.69 -6.91
N LEU A 27 18.00 20.61 -6.44
CA LEU A 27 18.81 19.39 -6.46
C LEU A 27 18.15 18.26 -5.63
N PHE A 28 17.59 18.59 -4.46
CA PHE A 28 16.90 17.62 -3.61
C PHE A 28 15.71 16.99 -4.35
N PHE A 29 14.78 17.80 -4.87
CA PHE A 29 13.60 17.28 -5.56
C PHE A 29 13.93 16.61 -6.89
N TRP A 30 14.93 17.10 -7.61
CA TRP A 30 15.47 16.41 -8.78
C TRP A 30 15.96 15.01 -8.40
N SER A 31 16.74 14.87 -7.33
CA SER A 31 17.24 13.58 -6.85
C SER A 31 16.12 12.61 -6.50
N VAL A 32 15.10 13.09 -5.78
CA VAL A 32 13.89 12.29 -5.46
C VAL A 32 13.21 11.80 -6.73
N LYS A 33 13.03 12.70 -7.71
CA LYS A 33 12.43 12.35 -9.00
C LYS A 33 13.24 11.29 -9.75
N GLN A 34 14.58 11.40 -9.77
CA GLN A 34 15.45 10.38 -10.37
C GLN A 34 15.27 9.02 -9.68
N ALA A 35 15.28 8.99 -8.35
CA ALA A 35 15.09 7.75 -7.61
C ALA A 35 13.72 7.11 -7.85
N GLN A 36 12.68 7.91 -8.04
CA GLN A 36 11.33 7.43 -8.30
C GLN A 36 11.12 6.92 -9.73
N SER A 37 11.74 7.55 -10.72
CA SER A 37 11.51 7.26 -12.14
C SER A 37 12.26 6.04 -12.66
N ILE A 38 13.29 5.57 -11.97
CA ILE A 38 14.13 4.45 -12.41
C ILE A 38 13.57 3.14 -11.87
N PRO A 39 13.02 2.26 -12.72
CA PRO A 39 12.39 1.02 -12.29
C PRO A 39 13.42 0.05 -11.68
N LEU A 40 13.00 -0.69 -10.66
CA LEU A 40 13.81 -1.76 -10.08
C LEU A 40 13.83 -3.01 -10.98
N GLY A 41 14.91 -3.81 -10.87
CA GLY A 41 15.03 -5.08 -11.57
C GLY A 41 15.29 -4.99 -13.08
N LYS A 42 15.47 -3.79 -13.62
CA LYS A 42 15.86 -3.57 -15.03
C LYS A 42 17.29 -3.04 -15.11
N PRO A 43 18.02 -3.35 -16.20
CA PRO A 43 19.30 -2.70 -16.49
C PRO A 43 19.11 -1.18 -16.57
N ARG A 44 20.02 -0.44 -15.96
CA ARG A 44 20.02 1.02 -16.01
C ARG A 44 20.79 1.50 -17.23
N THR A 45 20.33 2.60 -17.81
CA THR A 45 21.09 3.33 -18.81
C THR A 45 22.26 4.07 -18.16
N PHE A 46 23.28 4.42 -18.95
CA PHE A 46 24.41 5.23 -18.46
C PHE A 46 23.95 6.56 -17.84
N THR A 47 22.95 7.21 -18.44
CA THR A 47 22.39 8.46 -17.92
C THR A 47 21.72 8.26 -16.55
N GLU A 48 20.95 7.20 -16.38
CA GLU A 48 20.29 6.88 -15.09
C GLU A 48 21.31 6.59 -13.99
N GLU A 49 22.38 5.85 -14.31
CA GLU A 49 23.45 5.58 -13.34
C GLU A 49 24.20 6.86 -12.95
N SER A 50 24.54 7.71 -13.94
CA SER A 50 25.19 9.00 -13.69
C SER A 50 24.33 9.91 -12.84
N ASN A 51 23.01 10.00 -13.12
CA ASN A 51 22.08 10.81 -12.34
C ASN A 51 21.98 10.31 -10.90
N LEU A 52 21.89 9.00 -10.68
CA LEU A 52 21.87 8.41 -9.35
C LEU A 52 23.21 8.62 -8.61
N MET A 53 24.33 8.61 -9.30
CA MET A 53 25.64 8.89 -8.71
C MET A 53 25.70 10.33 -8.17
N VAL A 54 25.25 11.31 -8.93
CA VAL A 54 25.17 12.72 -8.50
C VAL A 54 24.18 12.86 -7.32
N ALA A 55 22.98 12.28 -7.45
CA ALA A 55 22.00 12.29 -6.38
C ALA A 55 22.53 11.63 -5.08
N ASN A 56 23.28 10.54 -5.22
CA ASN A 56 23.92 9.84 -4.12
C ASN A 56 24.93 10.70 -3.40
N GLN A 57 25.80 11.39 -4.13
CA GLN A 57 26.86 12.20 -3.56
C GLN A 57 26.31 13.37 -2.71
N PHE A 58 25.25 14.03 -3.17
CA PHE A 58 24.77 15.27 -2.55
C PHE A 58 23.53 15.11 -1.67
N VAL A 59 22.71 14.09 -1.91
CA VAL A 59 21.42 13.91 -1.24
C VAL A 59 21.33 12.58 -0.51
N PHE A 60 21.48 11.44 -1.20
CA PHE A 60 21.18 10.15 -0.62
C PHE A 60 22.19 9.65 0.42
N SER A 61 23.46 10.08 0.34
CA SER A 61 24.43 9.84 1.40
C SER A 61 23.91 10.32 2.76
N LYS A 62 23.31 11.52 2.79
CA LYS A 62 22.74 12.12 4.02
C LYS A 62 21.54 11.34 4.55
N TRP A 63 20.77 10.71 3.67
CA TRP A 63 19.68 9.83 4.11
C TRP A 63 20.22 8.59 4.81
N ARG A 64 21.26 7.97 4.22
CA ARG A 64 21.90 6.81 4.85
C ARG A 64 22.57 7.17 6.18
N ASP A 65 23.24 8.30 6.24
CA ASP A 65 23.87 8.79 7.48
C ASP A 65 22.80 9.01 8.57
N ALA A 66 21.65 9.59 8.23
CA ALA A 66 20.53 9.76 9.15
C ALA A 66 19.93 8.44 9.64
N LEU A 67 20.12 7.36 8.89
CA LEU A 67 19.76 5.99 9.26
C LEU A 67 20.91 5.24 9.96
N GLY A 68 21.99 5.93 10.34
CA GLY A 68 23.13 5.35 11.05
C GLY A 68 24.29 4.91 10.16
N GLY A 69 24.23 5.12 8.84
CA GLY A 69 25.32 4.88 7.88
C GLY A 69 25.61 3.42 7.51
N ASN A 70 25.15 2.46 8.32
CA ASN A 70 25.51 1.03 8.20
C ASN A 70 24.37 0.10 7.82
N ILE A 71 23.19 0.63 7.47
CA ILE A 71 22.06 -0.21 7.05
C ILE A 71 22.38 -0.90 5.72
N LYS A 72 22.35 -2.23 5.71
CA LYS A 72 22.53 -3.04 4.50
C LYS A 72 21.24 -3.20 3.71
N ALA A 73 20.12 -3.39 4.41
CA ALA A 73 18.79 -3.50 3.84
C ALA A 73 17.72 -3.24 4.91
N ILE A 74 16.52 -2.89 4.47
CA ILE A 74 15.30 -2.83 5.30
C ILE A 74 14.39 -3.96 4.84
N ILE A 75 14.04 -4.87 5.75
CA ILE A 75 13.04 -5.90 5.48
C ILE A 75 11.68 -5.33 5.85
N CYS A 76 10.75 -5.31 4.88
CA CYS A 76 9.39 -4.81 5.04
C CYS A 76 8.38 -5.93 4.79
N GLY A 77 7.39 -6.05 5.66
CA GLY A 77 6.34 -7.08 5.56
C GLY A 77 5.13 -6.73 6.41
N SER A 78 4.25 -7.69 6.59
CA SER A 78 2.96 -7.59 7.33
C SER A 78 1.87 -6.80 6.63
N ALA A 79 2.16 -5.98 5.61
CA ALA A 79 1.19 -5.29 4.78
C ALA A 79 1.84 -4.97 3.42
N PRO A 80 1.04 -4.70 2.36
CA PRO A 80 1.57 -4.28 1.07
C PRO A 80 2.32 -2.95 1.20
N LEU A 81 3.53 -2.88 0.62
CA LEU A 81 4.28 -1.64 0.49
C LEU A 81 3.97 -1.00 -0.86
N GLN A 82 3.72 0.30 -0.87
CA GLN A 82 3.59 1.02 -2.13
C GLN A 82 4.92 0.98 -2.89
N GLU A 83 4.85 0.61 -4.16
CA GLU A 83 6.00 0.41 -5.05
C GLU A 83 6.96 1.61 -5.07
N LYS A 84 6.40 2.83 -5.02
CA LYS A 84 7.20 4.06 -5.02
C LYS A 84 8.22 4.12 -3.87
N TYR A 85 7.85 3.64 -2.67
CA TYR A 85 8.77 3.70 -1.52
C TYR A 85 9.88 2.67 -1.65
N ALA A 86 9.55 1.43 -2.07
CA ALA A 86 10.57 0.42 -2.36
C ALA A 86 11.56 0.94 -3.41
N THR A 87 11.05 1.56 -4.47
CA THR A 87 11.86 2.11 -5.57
C THR A 87 12.74 3.26 -5.12
N ILE A 88 12.19 4.26 -4.43
CA ILE A 88 12.94 5.45 -4.00
C ILE A 88 14.05 5.07 -3.01
N PHE A 89 13.73 4.31 -1.96
CA PHE A 89 14.72 3.94 -0.95
C PHE A 89 15.82 3.03 -1.54
N THR A 90 15.45 2.07 -2.36
CA THR A 90 16.43 1.18 -3.00
C THR A 90 17.36 1.94 -3.95
N ASN A 91 16.82 2.86 -4.76
CA ASN A 91 17.62 3.72 -5.63
C ASN A 91 18.47 4.74 -4.85
N ALA A 92 18.02 5.14 -3.65
CA ALA A 92 18.81 5.96 -2.72
C ALA A 92 19.91 5.18 -1.97
N GLY A 93 20.10 3.89 -2.28
CA GLY A 93 21.11 3.04 -1.65
C GLY A 93 20.71 2.46 -0.29
N VAL A 94 19.41 2.42 0.01
CA VAL A 94 18.81 1.72 1.15
C VAL A 94 17.87 0.65 0.59
N PRO A 95 18.36 -0.56 0.27
CA PRO A 95 17.54 -1.61 -0.31
C PRO A 95 16.36 -1.97 0.60
N VAL A 96 15.15 -1.98 0.04
CA VAL A 96 13.94 -2.43 0.73
C VAL A 96 13.56 -3.79 0.18
N LEU A 97 13.59 -4.80 1.03
CA LEU A 97 13.27 -6.19 0.71
C LEU A 97 11.88 -6.50 1.23
N GLU A 98 10.94 -6.69 0.32
CA GLU A 98 9.61 -7.14 0.70
C GLU A 98 9.61 -8.64 0.99
N GLY A 99 8.88 -9.04 2.02
CA GLY A 99 8.68 -10.44 2.37
C GLY A 99 7.23 -10.72 2.70
N TYR A 100 6.82 -11.95 2.41
CA TYR A 100 5.50 -12.46 2.70
C TYR A 100 5.56 -13.67 3.61
N GLY A 101 4.57 -13.74 4.47
CA GLY A 101 4.34 -14.89 5.30
C GLY A 101 3.27 -14.63 6.36
N LEU A 102 2.98 -15.68 7.11
CA LEU A 102 1.95 -15.74 8.14
C LEU A 102 2.58 -16.35 9.41
N THR A 103 1.98 -16.10 10.55
CA THR A 103 2.37 -16.77 11.82
C THR A 103 2.33 -18.29 11.66
N GLU A 104 1.34 -18.77 10.92
CA GLU A 104 1.14 -20.18 10.56
C GLU A 104 2.28 -20.77 9.70
N CYS A 105 3.18 -19.93 9.18
CA CYS A 105 4.34 -20.32 8.35
C CYS A 105 5.69 -19.98 8.99
N SER A 106 5.78 -19.67 10.27
CA SER A 106 6.98 -19.50 11.13
C SER A 106 8.05 -18.49 10.68
N PRO A 107 7.78 -17.26 10.35
CA PRO A 107 6.62 -16.67 9.71
C PRO A 107 6.81 -16.46 8.21
N VAL A 108 7.93 -16.84 7.56
CA VAL A 108 8.32 -16.41 6.21
C VAL A 108 8.07 -17.51 5.18
N VAL A 109 7.44 -17.11 4.08
CA VAL A 109 7.15 -17.95 2.90
C VAL A 109 8.04 -17.53 1.73
N SER A 110 8.13 -16.23 1.48
CA SER A 110 8.92 -15.66 0.39
C SER A 110 9.58 -14.35 0.81
N VAL A 111 10.66 -14.00 0.13
CA VAL A 111 11.39 -12.75 0.35
C VAL A 111 12.07 -12.30 -0.95
N VAL A 112 12.11 -10.99 -1.19
CA VAL A 112 12.89 -10.40 -2.28
C VAL A 112 14.38 -10.62 -1.97
N PRO A 113 15.15 -11.25 -2.87
CA PRO A 113 16.59 -11.44 -2.68
C PRO A 113 17.34 -10.10 -2.66
N LEU A 114 18.46 -10.04 -1.94
CA LEU A 114 19.26 -8.80 -1.83
C LEU A 114 19.96 -8.40 -3.16
N ARG A 115 19.95 -9.25 -4.15
CA ARG A 115 20.60 -8.97 -5.45
C ARG A 115 19.78 -7.97 -6.24
N LYS A 116 20.40 -6.88 -6.71
CA LYS A 116 19.72 -5.79 -7.45
C LYS A 116 18.88 -6.26 -8.63
N GLN A 117 19.35 -7.27 -9.36
CA GLN A 117 18.66 -7.86 -10.51
C GLN A 117 17.38 -8.62 -10.14
N ASP A 118 17.24 -9.00 -8.88
CA ASP A 118 16.10 -9.80 -8.40
C ASP A 118 15.00 -8.94 -7.78
N PHE A 119 15.13 -7.62 -7.82
CA PHE A 119 14.05 -6.74 -7.37
C PHE A 119 12.91 -6.72 -8.38
N ARG A 120 11.69 -6.93 -7.89
CA ARG A 120 10.44 -6.77 -8.64
C ARG A 120 9.48 -6.00 -7.76
N ALA A 121 9.21 -4.76 -8.16
CA ALA A 121 8.27 -3.92 -7.44
C ALA A 121 6.86 -4.55 -7.41
N GLY A 122 6.19 -4.44 -6.27
CA GLY A 122 4.87 -5.05 -6.06
C GLY A 122 4.88 -6.57 -5.90
N CYS A 123 6.06 -7.22 -5.85
CA CYS A 123 6.20 -8.64 -5.57
C CYS A 123 6.84 -8.86 -4.18
N VAL A 124 6.46 -9.93 -3.54
CA VAL A 124 6.97 -10.33 -2.21
C VAL A 124 8.13 -11.32 -2.27
N GLY A 125 8.77 -11.41 -3.44
CA GLY A 125 9.98 -12.19 -3.67
C GLY A 125 9.74 -13.61 -4.16
N LYS A 126 10.78 -14.43 -4.02
CA LYS A 126 10.75 -15.87 -4.35
C LYS A 126 10.55 -16.69 -3.10
N LEU A 127 9.95 -17.87 -3.27
CA LEU A 127 9.78 -18.82 -2.17
C LEU A 127 11.12 -19.19 -1.54
N LEU A 128 11.11 -19.40 -0.23
CA LEU A 128 12.26 -20.01 0.47
C LEU A 128 12.51 -21.43 -0.04
N GLN A 129 13.75 -21.88 0.01
CA GLN A 129 14.21 -23.12 -0.62
C GLN A 129 13.40 -24.38 -0.27
N SER A 130 12.86 -24.46 0.96
CA SER A 130 12.10 -25.61 1.45
C SER A 130 10.59 -25.41 1.42
N VAL A 131 10.11 -24.27 0.88
CA VAL A 131 8.70 -23.92 0.86
C VAL A 131 8.15 -24.15 -0.55
N GLN A 132 6.98 -24.77 -0.61
CA GLN A 132 6.21 -24.94 -1.84
C GLN A 132 4.95 -24.06 -1.76
N ALA A 133 4.56 -23.48 -2.87
CA ALA A 133 3.30 -22.78 -3.00
C ALA A 133 2.64 -23.08 -4.36
N LYS A 134 1.31 -23.14 -4.36
CA LYS A 134 0.50 -23.23 -5.57
C LYS A 134 -0.63 -22.20 -5.50
N ILE A 135 -1.18 -21.83 -6.64
CA ILE A 135 -2.37 -20.99 -6.72
C ILE A 135 -3.56 -21.89 -7.01
N ALA A 136 -4.58 -21.82 -6.19
CA ALA A 136 -5.83 -22.56 -6.40
C ALA A 136 -6.66 -21.90 -7.51
N ASP A 137 -7.73 -22.58 -7.97
CA ASP A 137 -8.58 -22.10 -9.06
C ASP A 137 -9.28 -20.77 -8.75
N ASP A 138 -9.51 -20.48 -7.47
CA ASP A 138 -10.08 -19.22 -6.99
C ASP A 138 -9.03 -18.14 -6.72
N GLY A 139 -7.76 -18.41 -7.03
CA GLY A 139 -6.63 -17.50 -6.85
C GLY A 139 -6.00 -17.54 -5.47
N GLU A 140 -6.48 -18.39 -4.54
CA GLU A 140 -5.88 -18.50 -3.21
C GLU A 140 -4.49 -19.12 -3.25
N ILE A 141 -3.56 -18.53 -2.49
CA ILE A 141 -2.22 -19.06 -2.32
C ILE A 141 -2.28 -20.20 -1.30
N LEU A 142 -1.85 -21.37 -1.72
CA LEU A 142 -1.74 -22.55 -0.87
C LEU A 142 -0.26 -22.85 -0.60
N ILE A 143 0.10 -23.18 0.66
CA ILE A 143 1.47 -23.35 1.08
C ILE A 143 1.70 -24.71 1.71
N LYS A 144 2.84 -25.33 1.40
CA LYS A 144 3.31 -26.56 2.01
C LYS A 144 4.81 -26.49 2.27
N GLY A 145 5.24 -26.94 3.45
CA GLY A 145 6.66 -26.91 3.79
C GLY A 145 6.91 -27.15 5.28
N PRO A 146 8.18 -27.31 5.67
CA PRO A 146 8.54 -27.60 7.06
C PRO A 146 8.33 -26.39 8.01
N ASN A 147 8.10 -25.21 7.45
CA ASN A 147 7.80 -23.98 8.18
C ASN A 147 6.31 -23.83 8.51
N VAL A 148 5.44 -24.68 7.95
CA VAL A 148 4.00 -24.65 8.21
C VAL A 148 3.71 -25.20 9.59
N MET A 149 2.81 -24.57 10.33
CA MET A 149 2.36 -24.97 11.66
C MET A 149 1.80 -26.39 11.68
N LEU A 150 1.86 -27.04 12.82
CA LEU A 150 1.17 -28.32 13.08
C LEU A 150 -0.34 -28.11 13.27
N GLY A 151 -0.76 -26.94 13.73
CA GLY A 151 -2.14 -26.58 13.97
C GLY A 151 -2.29 -25.53 15.06
N TYR A 152 -3.51 -25.12 15.31
CA TYR A 152 -3.87 -24.19 16.39
C TYR A 152 -3.97 -24.94 17.73
N TYR A 153 -3.35 -24.40 18.75
CA TYR A 153 -3.34 -25.00 20.07
C TYR A 153 -4.76 -25.18 20.65
N LYS A 154 -5.13 -26.40 20.97
CA LYS A 154 -6.47 -26.80 21.50
C LYS A 154 -7.62 -26.36 20.60
N ASN A 155 -7.42 -26.22 19.28
CA ASN A 155 -8.45 -25.86 18.34
C ASN A 155 -8.36 -26.72 17.06
N GLU A 156 -8.76 -27.98 17.17
CA GLU A 156 -8.70 -28.96 16.09
C GLU A 156 -9.65 -28.59 14.93
N GLU A 157 -10.79 -27.98 15.25
CA GLU A 157 -11.78 -27.60 14.23
C GLU A 157 -11.21 -26.55 13.29
N GLU A 158 -10.63 -25.47 13.81
CA GLU A 158 -9.97 -24.44 12.98
C GLU A 158 -8.72 -24.98 12.30
N THR A 159 -7.99 -25.88 12.95
CA THR A 159 -6.84 -26.56 12.32
C THR A 159 -7.28 -27.32 11.08
N LYS A 160 -8.34 -28.14 11.17
CA LYS A 160 -8.87 -28.88 10.01
C LYS A 160 -9.33 -27.97 8.89
N LYS A 161 -9.97 -26.84 9.21
CA LYS A 161 -10.42 -25.85 8.21
C LYS A 161 -9.28 -25.11 7.53
N SER A 162 -8.09 -25.11 8.14
CA SER A 162 -6.94 -24.39 7.61
C SER A 162 -6.12 -25.19 6.60
N PHE A 163 -6.45 -26.45 6.37
CA PHE A 163 -5.75 -27.33 5.42
C PHE A 163 -6.73 -27.92 4.42
N ASP A 164 -6.27 -28.11 3.18
CA ASP A 164 -6.99 -28.91 2.20
C ASP A 164 -6.75 -30.43 2.44
N GLU A 165 -7.41 -31.28 1.65
CA GLU A 165 -7.32 -32.73 1.76
C GLU A 165 -5.90 -33.27 1.49
N ASP A 166 -5.09 -32.54 0.73
CA ASP A 166 -3.71 -32.88 0.40
C ASP A 166 -2.70 -32.32 1.42
N GLY A 167 -3.15 -31.64 2.48
CA GLY A 167 -2.34 -31.04 3.53
C GLY A 167 -1.64 -29.72 3.13
N TRP A 168 -2.21 -28.96 2.19
CA TRP A 168 -1.78 -27.60 1.91
C TRP A 168 -2.48 -26.63 2.85
N LEU A 169 -1.72 -25.72 3.43
CA LEU A 169 -2.27 -24.62 4.23
C LEU A 169 -3.00 -23.63 3.33
N LEU A 170 -4.26 -23.37 3.65
CA LEU A 170 -5.10 -22.33 3.05
C LEU A 170 -4.75 -20.98 3.69
N THR A 171 -4.11 -20.08 2.94
CA THR A 171 -3.61 -18.83 3.51
C THR A 171 -4.66 -17.74 3.68
N GLY A 172 -5.74 -17.83 2.91
CA GLY A 172 -6.72 -16.75 2.78
C GLY A 172 -6.20 -15.55 2.01
N ASP A 173 -5.00 -15.60 1.45
CA ASP A 173 -4.42 -14.55 0.61
C ASP A 173 -4.54 -14.96 -0.86
N ILE A 174 -4.91 -14.00 -1.72
CA ILE A 174 -5.00 -14.17 -3.17
C ILE A 174 -3.73 -13.66 -3.81
N GLY A 175 -3.24 -14.37 -4.82
CA GLY A 175 -2.02 -13.96 -5.50
C GLY A 175 -1.74 -14.73 -6.79
N GLU A 176 -0.61 -14.40 -7.38
CA GLU A 176 -0.14 -14.98 -8.64
C GLU A 176 1.38 -15.13 -8.64
N PHE A 177 1.88 -16.01 -9.50
CA PHE A 177 3.30 -16.05 -9.82
C PHE A 177 3.57 -15.29 -11.12
N THR A 178 4.61 -14.46 -11.11
CA THR A 178 5.13 -13.87 -12.35
C THR A 178 5.81 -14.94 -13.20
N ALA A 179 6.00 -14.68 -14.50
CA ALA A 179 6.67 -15.60 -15.41
C ALA A 179 8.10 -15.99 -14.97
N ASP A 180 8.79 -15.13 -14.20
CA ASP A 180 10.11 -15.35 -13.65
C ASP A 180 10.10 -15.88 -12.19
N GLY A 181 8.92 -16.33 -11.71
CA GLY A 181 8.73 -17.08 -10.47
C GLY A 181 8.71 -16.23 -9.19
N PHE A 182 8.41 -14.95 -9.29
CA PHE A 182 8.14 -14.12 -8.11
C PHE A 182 6.69 -14.25 -7.68
N LEU A 183 6.48 -14.31 -6.37
CA LEU A 183 5.13 -14.29 -5.78
C LEU A 183 4.65 -12.84 -5.66
N LYS A 184 3.42 -12.59 -6.07
CA LYS A 184 2.73 -11.32 -5.94
C LYS A 184 1.41 -11.55 -5.20
N ILE A 185 1.21 -10.82 -4.11
CA ILE A 185 -0.04 -10.84 -3.36
C ILE A 185 -0.95 -9.77 -3.95
N THR A 186 -2.15 -10.14 -4.32
CA THR A 186 -3.11 -9.21 -4.90
C THR A 186 -4.13 -8.73 -3.90
N ASP A 187 -4.65 -9.62 -3.04
CA ASP A 187 -5.59 -9.23 -1.97
C ASP A 187 -5.75 -10.36 -0.92
N ARG A 188 -6.71 -10.17 -0.02
CA ARG A 188 -7.21 -11.21 0.88
C ARG A 188 -8.56 -11.74 0.44
N LYS A 189 -8.73 -13.06 0.45
CA LYS A 189 -9.96 -13.75 0.03
C LYS A 189 -11.20 -13.22 0.78
N LYS A 190 -11.07 -12.95 2.09
CA LYS A 190 -12.14 -12.41 2.94
C LYS A 190 -12.40 -10.91 2.73
N GLU A 191 -11.51 -10.21 2.04
CA GLU A 191 -11.65 -8.77 1.75
C GLU A 191 -12.21 -8.50 0.36
N LEU A 192 -12.14 -9.50 -0.55
CA LEU A 192 -12.81 -9.43 -1.84
C LEU A 192 -14.30 -9.22 -1.62
N PHE A 193 -14.87 -8.29 -2.35
CA PHE A 193 -16.31 -8.13 -2.37
C PHE A 193 -16.87 -8.27 -3.77
N LYS A 194 -18.16 -8.62 -3.85
CA LYS A 194 -18.85 -8.84 -5.11
C LYS A 194 -19.89 -7.77 -5.35
N THR A 195 -19.75 -7.04 -6.45
CA THR A 195 -20.78 -6.07 -6.86
C THR A 195 -22.09 -6.77 -7.24
N SER A 196 -23.21 -6.03 -7.26
CA SER A 196 -24.51 -6.56 -7.68
C SER A 196 -24.50 -7.13 -9.11
N GLY A 197 -23.58 -6.67 -9.97
CA GLY A 197 -23.34 -7.22 -11.30
C GLY A 197 -22.52 -8.53 -11.31
N GLY A 198 -22.24 -9.12 -10.15
CA GLY A 198 -21.56 -10.41 -10.02
C GLY A 198 -20.05 -10.36 -10.23
N LYS A 199 -19.44 -9.18 -10.29
CA LYS A 199 -17.99 -9.02 -10.48
C LYS A 199 -17.27 -8.86 -9.15
N TYR A 200 -16.17 -9.60 -8.98
CA TYR A 200 -15.30 -9.44 -7.82
C TYR A 200 -14.42 -8.21 -7.95
N VAL A 201 -14.22 -7.52 -6.84
CA VAL A 201 -13.33 -6.36 -6.70
C VAL A 201 -12.37 -6.63 -5.56
N ALA A 202 -11.08 -6.43 -5.84
CA ALA A 202 -10.00 -6.47 -4.87
C ALA A 202 -9.76 -5.04 -4.34
N PRO A 203 -10.13 -4.71 -3.08
CA PRO A 203 -10.05 -3.33 -2.60
C PRO A 203 -8.63 -2.85 -2.38
N SER A 204 -7.72 -3.72 -1.90
CA SER A 204 -6.39 -3.32 -1.47
C SER A 204 -5.52 -2.68 -2.56
N PRO A 205 -5.48 -3.18 -3.81
CA PRO A 205 -4.73 -2.53 -4.88
C PRO A 205 -5.22 -1.10 -5.18
N ILE A 206 -6.53 -0.91 -5.19
CA ILE A 206 -7.17 0.38 -5.48
C ILE A 206 -6.90 1.37 -4.34
N GLU A 207 -7.10 0.94 -3.09
CA GLU A 207 -6.84 1.74 -1.90
C GLU A 207 -5.37 2.15 -1.77
N ASN A 208 -4.45 1.19 -2.01
CA ASN A 208 -3.03 1.48 -2.00
C ASN A 208 -2.63 2.48 -3.08
N LYS A 209 -3.25 2.38 -4.26
CA LYS A 209 -3.01 3.32 -5.34
C LYS A 209 -3.51 4.73 -5.01
N LEU A 210 -4.72 4.86 -4.46
CA LEU A 210 -5.28 6.15 -4.01
C LEU A 210 -4.42 6.80 -2.90
N LYS A 211 -3.85 6.00 -1.98
CA LYS A 211 -2.93 6.48 -0.95
C LYS A 211 -1.55 6.92 -1.47
N GLU A 212 -1.25 6.77 -2.75
CA GLU A 212 -0.06 7.39 -3.35
C GLU A 212 -0.17 8.92 -3.43
N SER A 213 -1.39 9.47 -3.40
CA SER A 213 -1.62 10.90 -3.28
C SER A 213 -1.26 11.39 -1.87
N PHE A 214 -0.48 12.48 -1.80
CA PHE A 214 -0.15 13.11 -0.51
C PHE A 214 -1.37 13.65 0.24
N PHE A 215 -2.48 13.89 -0.47
CA PHE A 215 -3.73 14.37 0.12
C PHE A 215 -4.57 13.26 0.76
N VAL A 216 -4.24 11.98 0.56
CA VAL A 216 -5.01 10.84 1.06
C VAL A 216 -4.26 10.16 2.20
N GLU A 217 -4.79 10.26 3.43
CA GLU A 217 -4.25 9.56 4.60
C GLU A 217 -4.68 8.10 4.62
N ASN A 218 -5.99 7.87 4.44
CA ASN A 218 -6.57 6.53 4.33
C ASN A 218 -7.77 6.54 3.38
N VAL A 219 -8.11 5.36 2.89
CA VAL A 219 -9.29 5.15 2.06
C VAL A 219 -9.84 3.75 2.29
N ALA A 220 -11.15 3.63 2.37
CA ALA A 220 -11.85 2.34 2.44
C ALA A 220 -12.82 2.23 1.26
N LEU A 221 -12.65 1.22 0.44
CA LEU A 221 -13.58 0.93 -0.64
C LEU A 221 -14.83 0.24 -0.10
N ILE A 222 -15.97 0.61 -0.65
CA ILE A 222 -17.28 0.04 -0.42
C ILE A 222 -17.96 -0.28 -1.75
N GLY A 223 -18.81 -1.31 -1.78
CA GLY A 223 -19.44 -1.74 -3.04
C GLY A 223 -19.95 -3.18 -3.00
N ASP A 224 -19.89 -3.84 -1.84
CA ASP A 224 -20.36 -5.21 -1.67
C ASP A 224 -21.88 -5.30 -1.81
N GLY A 225 -22.33 -6.06 -2.83
CA GLY A 225 -23.74 -6.12 -3.20
C GLY A 225 -24.27 -4.88 -3.95
N GLU A 226 -23.44 -3.86 -4.16
CA GLU A 226 -23.83 -2.58 -4.73
C GLU A 226 -23.55 -2.49 -6.23
N LYS A 227 -24.20 -1.53 -6.92
CA LYS A 227 -24.10 -1.35 -8.39
C LYS A 227 -22.71 -0.92 -8.85
N PHE A 228 -21.94 -0.24 -8.00
CA PHE A 228 -20.61 0.32 -8.31
C PHE A 228 -19.77 0.44 -7.06
N VAL A 229 -18.47 0.67 -7.27
CA VAL A 229 -17.49 0.91 -6.21
C VAL A 229 -17.53 2.37 -5.80
N SER A 230 -17.56 2.62 -4.49
CA SER A 230 -17.41 3.94 -3.87
C SER A 230 -16.26 3.94 -2.88
N ALA A 231 -15.79 5.12 -2.49
CA ALA A 231 -14.70 5.30 -1.54
C ALA A 231 -15.10 6.20 -0.36
N LEU A 232 -14.78 5.77 0.84
CA LEU A 232 -14.69 6.63 2.01
C LEU A 232 -13.24 7.10 2.11
N VAL A 233 -12.99 8.39 1.95
CA VAL A 233 -11.65 8.96 1.90
C VAL A 233 -11.38 9.80 3.15
N LEU A 234 -10.33 9.44 3.87
CA LEU A 234 -9.80 10.24 4.96
C LEU A 234 -8.70 11.15 4.39
N PRO A 235 -8.89 12.47 4.37
CA PRO A 235 -7.89 13.42 3.97
C PRO A 235 -6.64 13.38 4.85
N ASN A 236 -5.48 13.58 4.25
CA ASN A 236 -4.31 14.03 5.00
C ASN A 236 -4.50 15.51 5.32
N PHE A 237 -5.01 15.79 6.52
CA PHE A 237 -5.38 17.14 6.89
C PHE A 237 -4.18 18.09 6.98
N GLU A 238 -2.97 17.61 7.27
CA GLU A 238 -1.78 18.46 7.28
C GLU A 238 -1.51 19.04 5.87
N GLU A 239 -1.49 18.17 4.86
CA GLU A 239 -1.26 18.58 3.47
C GLU A 239 -2.46 19.37 2.91
N LEU A 240 -3.68 18.98 3.29
CA LEU A 240 -4.89 19.67 2.85
C LEU A 240 -4.99 21.09 3.42
N GLN A 241 -4.62 21.29 4.68
CA GLN A 241 -4.58 22.61 5.33
C GLN A 241 -3.56 23.52 4.66
N ASP A 242 -2.34 23.00 4.40
CA ASP A 242 -1.30 23.75 3.70
C ASP A 242 -1.76 24.18 2.29
N TRP A 243 -2.42 23.28 1.58
CA TRP A 243 -2.98 23.59 0.25
C TRP A 243 -4.11 24.61 0.34
N SER A 244 -5.02 24.45 1.31
CA SER A 244 -6.17 25.34 1.51
C SER A 244 -5.75 26.76 1.87
N ASN A 245 -4.74 26.92 2.73
CA ASN A 245 -4.16 28.21 3.09
C ASN A 245 -3.57 28.94 1.85
N LYS A 246 -2.88 28.19 0.97
CA LYS A 246 -2.36 28.74 -0.29
C LYS A 246 -3.45 29.17 -1.28
N LYS A 247 -4.64 28.55 -1.17
CA LYS A 247 -5.82 28.90 -1.96
C LYS A 247 -6.70 29.96 -1.32
N GLY A 248 -6.37 30.44 -0.12
CA GLY A 248 -7.15 31.44 0.61
C GLY A 248 -8.48 30.92 1.13
N ILE A 249 -8.61 29.60 1.36
CA ILE A 249 -9.82 28.97 1.90
C ILE A 249 -9.83 29.15 3.41
N SER A 250 -10.82 29.84 3.94
CA SER A 250 -11.07 29.99 5.38
C SER A 250 -12.01 28.91 5.86
N TYR A 251 -11.75 28.32 7.01
CA TYR A 251 -12.57 27.29 7.66
C TYR A 251 -12.29 27.30 9.18
N LEU A 252 -13.22 26.83 9.98
CA LEU A 252 -13.08 26.73 11.44
C LEU A 252 -12.59 25.32 11.85
N GLU A 253 -13.11 24.30 11.17
CA GLU A 253 -12.79 22.91 11.49
C GLU A 253 -12.71 22.04 10.23
N ASN A 254 -12.12 20.85 10.36
CA ASN A 254 -11.94 19.92 9.25
C ASN A 254 -13.25 19.46 8.61
N ALA A 255 -14.32 19.37 9.40
CA ALA A 255 -15.66 19.02 8.89
C ALA A 255 -16.21 20.07 7.92
N GLU A 256 -15.94 21.34 8.15
CA GLU A 256 -16.29 22.45 7.23
C GLU A 256 -15.37 22.42 6.01
N LEU A 257 -14.06 22.22 6.21
CA LEU A 257 -13.08 22.20 5.13
C LEU A 257 -13.41 21.17 4.05
N ILE A 258 -13.79 19.96 4.42
CA ILE A 258 -14.14 18.89 3.46
C ILE A 258 -15.45 19.18 2.69
N GLN A 259 -16.27 20.13 3.12
CA GLN A 259 -17.47 20.54 2.38
C GLN A 259 -17.18 21.60 1.32
N ASN A 260 -16.01 22.24 1.36
CA ASN A 260 -15.62 23.25 0.39
C ASN A 260 -15.53 22.65 -1.03
N GLN A 261 -16.10 23.37 -2.01
CA GLN A 261 -16.19 22.88 -3.40
C GLN A 261 -14.82 22.69 -4.05
N LEU A 262 -13.83 23.54 -3.76
CA LEU A 262 -12.48 23.40 -4.30
C LEU A 262 -11.79 22.15 -3.71
N VAL A 263 -12.05 21.83 -2.44
CA VAL A 263 -11.56 20.61 -1.80
C VAL A 263 -12.21 19.38 -2.43
N LYS A 264 -13.52 19.38 -2.60
CA LYS A 264 -14.23 18.28 -3.27
C LYS A 264 -13.72 18.06 -4.70
N GLN A 265 -13.48 19.15 -5.44
CA GLN A 265 -12.92 19.06 -6.78
C GLN A 265 -11.50 18.47 -6.77
N LEU A 266 -10.62 18.89 -5.85
CA LEU A 266 -9.29 18.33 -5.70
C LEU A 266 -9.32 16.80 -5.55
N TYR A 267 -10.18 16.28 -4.67
CA TYR A 267 -10.28 14.84 -4.47
C TYR A 267 -10.96 14.13 -5.64
N GLN A 268 -11.90 14.77 -6.32
CA GLN A 268 -12.51 14.23 -7.53
C GLN A 268 -11.46 14.10 -8.65
N ASP A 269 -10.59 15.08 -8.81
CA ASP A 269 -9.50 15.05 -9.78
C ASP A 269 -8.51 13.92 -9.44
N ILE A 270 -8.14 13.75 -8.16
CA ILE A 270 -7.31 12.64 -7.69
C ILE A 270 -7.96 11.30 -8.08
N ILE A 271 -9.24 11.10 -7.82
CA ILE A 271 -9.93 9.85 -8.15
C ILE A 271 -9.99 9.64 -9.67
N ASN A 272 -10.24 10.67 -10.44
CA ASN A 272 -10.28 10.58 -11.90
C ASN A 272 -8.93 10.17 -12.47
N ASP A 273 -7.83 10.76 -11.99
CA ASP A 273 -6.47 10.44 -12.39
C ASP A 273 -6.10 8.99 -12.07
N PHE A 274 -6.58 8.48 -10.92
CA PHE A 274 -6.34 7.10 -10.53
C PHE A 274 -7.20 6.09 -11.30
N ASN A 275 -8.44 6.45 -11.59
CA ASN A 275 -9.39 5.57 -12.28
C ASN A 275 -8.91 5.10 -13.66
N VAL A 276 -8.03 5.86 -14.33
CA VAL A 276 -7.47 5.46 -15.64
C VAL A 276 -6.62 4.17 -15.57
N ASN A 277 -6.15 3.81 -14.36
CA ASN A 277 -5.34 2.62 -14.14
C ASN A 277 -6.17 1.35 -13.86
N PHE A 278 -7.50 1.47 -13.75
CA PHE A 278 -8.39 0.38 -13.32
C PHE A 278 -9.47 0.07 -14.34
N GLY A 279 -9.88 -1.20 -14.37
CA GLY A 279 -11.01 -1.65 -15.17
C GLY A 279 -12.32 -0.98 -14.75
N LYS A 280 -13.28 -0.87 -15.67
CA LYS A 280 -14.57 -0.16 -15.44
C LYS A 280 -15.31 -0.58 -14.17
N VAL A 281 -15.17 -1.85 -13.76
CA VAL A 281 -15.82 -2.40 -12.56
C VAL A 281 -15.12 -1.96 -11.28
N GLU A 282 -13.82 -1.74 -11.34
CA GLU A 282 -12.96 -1.38 -10.22
C GLU A 282 -12.87 0.14 -10.00
N GLN A 283 -13.32 0.92 -10.98
CA GLN A 283 -13.30 2.37 -10.90
C GLN A 283 -14.21 2.89 -9.79
N VAL A 284 -13.68 3.78 -8.97
CA VAL A 284 -14.44 4.50 -7.95
C VAL A 284 -15.38 5.49 -8.62
N LYS A 285 -16.69 5.31 -8.48
CA LYS A 285 -17.73 6.16 -9.11
C LYS A 285 -18.23 7.25 -8.20
N HIS A 286 -18.12 7.08 -6.90
CA HIS A 286 -18.50 8.06 -5.90
C HIS A 286 -17.51 8.06 -4.74
N MET A 287 -17.31 9.21 -4.12
CA MET A 287 -16.50 9.31 -2.91
C MET A 287 -17.19 10.20 -1.87
N GLU A 288 -16.90 9.92 -0.62
CA GLU A 288 -17.23 10.79 0.50
C GLU A 288 -15.96 11.09 1.31
N LEU A 289 -15.75 12.38 1.59
CA LEU A 289 -14.65 12.82 2.44
C LEU A 289 -15.08 12.74 3.90
N LEU A 290 -14.20 12.25 4.75
CA LEU A 290 -14.45 12.10 6.18
C LEU A 290 -13.57 13.06 6.98
N ALA A 291 -14.13 13.68 8.00
CA ALA A 291 -13.39 14.52 8.94
C ALA A 291 -12.85 13.75 10.16
N ASP A 292 -13.36 12.54 10.37
CA ASP A 292 -12.99 11.70 11.51
C ASP A 292 -11.57 11.16 11.37
N GLU A 293 -10.89 10.99 12.48
CA GLU A 293 -9.63 10.25 12.53
C GLU A 293 -9.89 8.75 12.57
N TRP A 294 -9.06 7.96 11.86
CA TRP A 294 -9.02 6.50 12.00
C TRP A 294 -7.74 6.12 12.75
N SER A 295 -7.90 5.47 13.88
CA SER A 295 -6.78 5.09 14.75
C SER A 295 -6.95 3.70 15.35
N VAL A 296 -5.91 3.25 16.04
CA VAL A 296 -5.93 2.00 16.80
C VAL A 296 -6.82 2.18 18.04
N GLU A 297 -6.78 3.37 18.66
CA GLU A 297 -7.50 3.72 19.88
C GLU A 297 -9.01 3.70 19.66
N ASN A 298 -9.50 4.23 18.52
CA ASN A 298 -10.94 4.20 18.18
C ASN A 298 -11.38 2.89 17.51
N GLY A 299 -10.45 1.94 17.38
CA GLY A 299 -10.73 0.60 16.89
C GLY A 299 -10.92 0.47 15.39
N LEU A 300 -10.77 1.53 14.60
CA LEU A 300 -10.94 1.48 13.13
C LEU A 300 -9.71 0.94 12.42
N LEU A 301 -8.54 0.97 13.09
CA LEU A 301 -7.30 0.34 12.61
C LEU A 301 -6.85 -0.77 13.56
N THR A 302 -6.12 -1.74 13.01
CA THR A 302 -5.38 -2.73 13.81
C THR A 302 -4.08 -2.14 14.35
N ALA A 303 -3.41 -2.82 15.29
CA ALA A 303 -2.08 -2.44 15.79
C ALA A 303 -1.03 -2.34 14.67
N THR A 304 -1.24 -3.01 13.53
CA THR A 304 -0.40 -2.91 12.32
C THR A 304 -0.93 -1.90 11.30
N MET A 305 -1.83 -1.01 11.72
CA MET A 305 -2.41 0.08 10.91
C MET A 305 -3.24 -0.40 9.70
N LYS A 306 -3.78 -1.62 9.74
CA LYS A 306 -4.71 -2.14 8.73
C LYS A 306 -6.14 -1.74 9.07
N LEU A 307 -6.97 -1.52 8.03
CA LEU A 307 -8.38 -1.18 8.17
C LEU A 307 -9.16 -2.33 8.83
N ARG A 308 -9.98 -2.00 9.80
CA ARG A 308 -11.03 -2.90 10.30
C ARG A 308 -12.33 -2.64 9.55
N ARG A 309 -12.40 -3.17 8.31
CA ARG A 309 -13.48 -2.89 7.34
C ARG A 309 -14.88 -3.07 7.91
N LYS A 310 -15.08 -4.11 8.72
CA LYS A 310 -16.39 -4.37 9.35
C LYS A 310 -16.81 -3.18 10.22
N LEU A 311 -15.93 -2.72 11.10
CA LEU A 311 -16.22 -1.60 12.01
C LEU A 311 -16.37 -0.27 11.25
N ILE A 312 -15.61 -0.06 10.17
CA ILE A 312 -15.75 1.10 9.29
C ILE A 312 -17.13 1.06 8.62
N LYS A 313 -17.55 -0.07 8.04
CA LYS A 313 -18.88 -0.22 7.44
C LYS A 313 -20.01 0.01 8.44
N GLU A 314 -19.87 -0.50 9.66
CA GLU A 314 -20.84 -0.29 10.74
C GLU A 314 -20.95 1.18 11.14
N LYS A 315 -19.81 1.83 11.41
CA LYS A 315 -19.76 3.24 11.81
C LYS A 315 -20.36 4.17 10.77
N TYR A 316 -20.06 3.97 9.50
CA TYR A 316 -20.53 4.84 8.42
C TYR A 316 -21.74 4.29 7.65
N SER A 317 -22.48 3.34 8.24
CA SER A 317 -23.60 2.65 7.57
C SER A 317 -24.65 3.62 7.01
N THR A 318 -25.02 4.65 7.74
CA THR A 318 -25.99 5.68 7.30
C THR A 318 -25.46 6.43 6.07
N LEU A 319 -24.19 6.85 6.10
CA LEU A 319 -23.54 7.55 5.00
C LEU A 319 -23.46 6.64 3.76
N ILE A 320 -22.99 5.41 3.92
CA ILE A 320 -22.91 4.40 2.86
C ILE A 320 -24.27 4.19 2.20
N ASN A 321 -25.31 3.97 3.00
CA ASN A 321 -26.66 3.81 2.50
C ASN A 321 -27.15 5.05 1.69
N SER A 322 -26.73 6.26 2.09
CA SER A 322 -27.10 7.48 1.37
C SER A 322 -26.45 7.60 0.00
N ILE A 323 -25.23 7.04 -0.18
CA ILE A 323 -24.53 7.01 -1.47
C ILE A 323 -25.34 6.21 -2.51
N TYR A 324 -25.82 5.02 -2.12
CA TYR A 324 -26.47 4.11 -3.05
C TYR A 324 -27.98 4.34 -3.20
N LYS A 325 -28.61 5.10 -2.30
CA LYS A 325 -30.03 5.46 -2.40
C LYS A 325 -30.31 6.68 -3.30
N LYS A 326 -29.30 7.54 -3.51
CA LYS A 326 -29.43 8.77 -4.33
C LYS A 326 -29.31 8.54 -5.83
N LEU A 327 -29.01 7.32 -6.25
CA LEU A 327 -28.77 6.88 -7.63
C LEU A 327 -29.63 5.66 -8.00
#